data_3c31ffd95348940238f5f963a7675605
#
_entry.id   3c31ffd95348940238f5f963a7675605
#
_cell.length_a   1.000
_cell.length_b   1.000
_cell.length_c   1.000
_cell.angle_alpha   90.00
_cell.angle_beta   90.00
_cell.angle_gamma   90.00
#
_symmetry.space_group_name_H-M   'P 1'
#
loop_
_entity.id
_entity.type
_entity.pdbx_description
1 polymer ?
#
loop_
_entity_poly.entity_id
_entity_poly.type
_entity_poly.pdbx_seq_one_letter_code
_entity_poly.pdbx_strand_id
1 'polypeptide(L)'
;MITVNLNRTEFEYDIHSLLKAFFPKEDVEIYYTKEAHAEEKNVACTNHSAENETESASHFSITYEDKQISITCTLENQKPAECTFAVDFADRAETKNALKENLYYLLEEVTGQSLPWGTLTGIRPTKIPMQLLDEGKSEREVADYMKKTYLASDEKIDLSIAIAERERTLLSKLDYKKGYSLYIGIPF
;
A
#
# COMPACT_ATOMS: atom_id res chain seq x y z
N MET A 1 18.43 0.65 -7.49
CA MET A 1 17.31 -0.13 -8.12
C MET A 1 16.90 -1.23 -7.16
N ILE A 2 15.62 -1.48 -7.02
CA ILE A 2 15.04 -2.50 -6.14
C ILE A 2 14.38 -3.57 -7.00
N THR A 3 14.69 -4.82 -6.73
CA THR A 3 14.10 -5.97 -7.41
C THR A 3 13.15 -6.69 -6.47
N VAL A 4 11.93 -7.00 -6.95
CA VAL A 4 10.90 -7.71 -6.18
C VAL A 4 10.49 -8.97 -6.91
N ASN A 5 10.65 -10.12 -6.27
CA ASN A 5 10.17 -11.40 -6.78
C ASN A 5 8.85 -11.80 -6.13
N LEU A 6 7.85 -12.10 -6.94
CA LEU A 6 6.52 -12.53 -6.51
C LEU A 6 6.19 -13.90 -7.12
N ASN A 7 5.51 -14.77 -6.38
CA ASN A 7 4.95 -16.02 -6.92
C ASN A 7 3.45 -15.91 -7.25
N ARG A 8 2.82 -14.74 -6.99
CA ARG A 8 1.43 -14.42 -7.39
C ARG A 8 1.35 -12.94 -7.78
N THR A 9 0.38 -12.57 -8.60
CA THR A 9 0.14 -11.19 -9.07
C THR A 9 -0.66 -10.33 -8.08
N GLU A 10 -1.20 -10.95 -7.05
CA GLU A 10 -2.04 -10.29 -6.07
C GLU A 10 -1.26 -9.23 -5.28
N PHE A 11 -1.91 -8.07 -5.08
CA PHE A 11 -1.38 -6.93 -4.31
C PHE A 11 -0.07 -6.31 -4.84
N GLU A 12 0.32 -6.59 -6.09
CA GLU A 12 1.50 -6.02 -6.74
C GLU A 12 1.55 -4.48 -6.59
N TYR A 13 0.44 -3.82 -6.94
CA TYR A 13 0.34 -2.36 -6.84
C TYR A 13 0.56 -1.85 -5.40
N ASP A 14 0.02 -2.54 -4.41
CA ASP A 14 0.15 -2.17 -3.00
C ASP A 14 1.60 -2.30 -2.52
N ILE A 15 2.28 -3.39 -2.93
CA ILE A 15 3.69 -3.65 -2.65
C ILE A 15 4.55 -2.57 -3.31
N HIS A 16 4.40 -2.37 -4.62
CA HIS A 16 5.14 -1.37 -5.38
C HIS A 16 4.98 0.03 -4.78
N SER A 17 3.74 0.43 -4.47
CA SER A 17 3.46 1.76 -3.92
C SER A 17 4.09 1.98 -2.55
N LEU A 18 4.14 0.95 -1.71
CA LEU A 18 4.76 1.04 -0.39
C LEU A 18 6.29 1.10 -0.49
N LEU A 19 6.90 0.29 -1.35
CA LEU A 19 8.34 0.35 -1.62
C LEU A 19 8.75 1.72 -2.17
N LYS A 20 7.99 2.27 -3.13
CA LYS A 20 8.24 3.63 -3.66
C LYS A 20 8.07 4.73 -2.60
N ALA A 21 7.25 4.53 -1.58
CA ALA A 21 7.11 5.47 -0.48
C ALA A 21 8.34 5.48 0.45
N PHE A 22 8.96 4.32 0.70
CA PHE A 22 10.21 4.22 1.46
C PHE A 22 11.44 4.60 0.63
N PHE A 23 11.44 4.25 -0.66
CA PHE A 23 12.57 4.46 -1.57
C PHE A 23 12.15 5.32 -2.78
N PRO A 24 11.84 6.61 -2.60
CA PRO A 24 11.26 7.45 -3.67
C PRO A 24 12.21 7.67 -4.86
N LYS A 25 13.52 7.52 -4.65
CA LYS A 25 14.54 7.72 -5.68
C LYS A 25 14.91 6.43 -6.42
N GLU A 26 14.56 5.28 -5.87
CA GLU A 26 14.89 3.98 -6.46
C GLU A 26 13.81 3.53 -7.44
N ASP A 27 14.21 2.95 -8.55
CA ASP A 27 13.28 2.25 -9.42
C ASP A 27 12.98 0.87 -8.84
N VAL A 28 11.71 0.48 -8.92
CA VAL A 28 11.20 -0.79 -8.40
C VAL A 28 10.76 -1.64 -9.58
N GLU A 29 11.41 -2.77 -9.77
CA GLU A 29 11.09 -3.74 -10.82
C GLU A 29 10.51 -5.01 -10.19
N ILE A 30 9.39 -5.49 -10.74
CA ILE A 30 8.69 -6.66 -10.22
C ILE A 30 8.83 -7.81 -11.23
N TYR A 31 9.27 -8.96 -10.72
CA TYR A 31 9.43 -10.20 -11.46
C TYR A 31 8.54 -11.28 -10.87
N TYR A 32 8.10 -12.20 -11.72
CA TYR A 32 7.29 -13.33 -11.32
C TYR A 32 8.04 -14.64 -11.47
N THR A 33 7.91 -15.54 -10.50
CA THR A 33 8.40 -16.90 -10.63
C THR A 33 7.58 -17.67 -11.67
N LYS A 34 8.19 -18.64 -12.36
CA LYS A 34 7.58 -19.37 -13.51
C LYS A 34 6.23 -20.06 -13.19
N GLU A 35 5.91 -20.27 -11.92
CA GLU A 35 4.65 -20.86 -11.47
C GLU A 35 3.46 -19.90 -11.52
N ALA A 36 3.71 -18.57 -11.47
CA ALA A 36 2.67 -17.55 -11.50
C ALA A 36 1.99 -17.35 -12.87
N HIS A 37 2.58 -17.84 -13.95
CA HIS A 37 2.09 -17.61 -15.34
C HIS A 37 1.04 -18.60 -15.84
N ALA A 38 0.60 -19.57 -15.03
CA ALA A 38 -0.30 -20.63 -15.52
C ALA A 38 -1.78 -20.22 -15.60
N GLU A 39 -2.24 -19.15 -14.96
CA GLU A 39 -3.67 -18.86 -14.80
C GLU A 39 -4.21 -17.56 -15.46
N GLU A 40 -3.39 -16.63 -15.94
CA GLU A 40 -3.91 -15.40 -16.58
C GLU A 40 -3.32 -15.10 -17.96
N LYS A 41 -4.04 -15.54 -19.01
CA LYS A 41 -3.91 -14.98 -20.36
C LYS A 41 -4.71 -13.68 -20.44
N ASN A 42 -4.04 -12.54 -20.47
CA ASN A 42 -4.41 -11.23 -21.02
C ASN A 42 -4.07 -10.05 -20.11
N VAL A 43 -2.80 -9.74 -19.94
CA VAL A 43 -2.34 -8.35 -19.77
C VAL A 43 -0.96 -8.28 -20.40
N ALA A 44 -0.77 -7.30 -21.30
CA ALA A 44 0.50 -7.05 -21.95
C ALA A 44 1.52 -6.54 -20.91
N CYS A 45 2.30 -7.44 -20.36
CA CYS A 45 3.48 -7.12 -19.58
C CYS A 45 4.70 -7.38 -20.44
N THR A 46 5.61 -6.44 -20.50
CA THR A 46 6.90 -6.55 -21.16
C THR A 46 7.64 -7.78 -20.64
N ASN A 47 7.75 -8.79 -21.50
CA ASN A 47 8.54 -9.99 -21.26
C ASN A 47 10.02 -9.60 -21.12
N HIS A 48 10.55 -9.64 -19.90
CA HIS A 48 11.97 -9.85 -19.70
C HIS A 48 12.18 -11.19 -19.03
N SER A 49 12.64 -12.14 -19.84
CA SER A 49 13.09 -13.46 -19.43
C SER A 49 14.19 -13.32 -18.37
N ALA A 50 14.00 -14.03 -17.26
CA ALA A 50 14.98 -14.18 -16.20
C ALA A 50 16.25 -14.86 -16.72
N GLU A 51 17.23 -14.08 -17.13
CA GLU A 51 18.64 -14.47 -17.34
C GLU A 51 19.57 -13.24 -17.34
N ASN A 52 19.39 -12.32 -16.38
CA ASN A 52 20.46 -11.41 -16.02
C ASN A 52 20.33 -11.17 -14.51
N GLU A 53 21.14 -11.90 -13.73
CA GLU A 53 21.52 -11.49 -12.38
C GLU A 53 22.39 -10.22 -12.50
N THR A 54 21.74 -9.09 -12.81
CA THR A 54 22.32 -7.80 -12.46
C THR A 54 22.27 -7.74 -10.94
N GLU A 55 23.42 -7.60 -10.30
CA GLU A 55 23.58 -7.34 -8.87
C GLU A 55 22.73 -6.12 -8.52
N SER A 56 21.47 -6.36 -8.24
CA SER A 56 20.56 -5.35 -7.69
C SER A 56 20.94 -5.21 -6.23
N ALA A 57 21.32 -4.00 -5.84
CA ALA A 57 21.78 -3.70 -4.50
C ALA A 57 20.72 -4.00 -3.41
N SER A 58 19.46 -4.15 -3.78
CA SER A 58 18.35 -4.42 -2.87
C SER A 58 17.36 -5.38 -3.51
N HIS A 59 17.05 -6.47 -2.80
CA HIS A 59 16.18 -7.54 -3.28
C HIS A 59 15.09 -7.87 -2.28
N PHE A 60 13.86 -8.01 -2.77
CA PHE A 60 12.70 -8.46 -2.00
C PHE A 60 12.13 -9.74 -2.63
N SER A 61 11.76 -10.70 -1.79
CA SER A 61 11.02 -11.88 -2.22
C SER A 61 9.75 -12.01 -1.37
N ILE A 62 8.59 -12.09 -2.02
CA ILE A 62 7.32 -12.26 -1.35
C ILE A 62 6.67 -13.52 -1.88
N THR A 63 6.51 -14.50 -0.99
CA THR A 63 5.98 -15.81 -1.31
C THR A 63 4.65 -16.01 -0.62
N TYR A 64 3.63 -16.30 -1.42
CA TYR A 64 2.29 -16.64 -0.95
C TYR A 64 2.17 -18.17 -0.90
N GLU A 65 1.83 -18.69 0.26
CA GLU A 65 1.52 -20.08 0.53
C GLU A 65 0.02 -20.24 0.85
N ASP A 66 -0.44 -21.46 1.18
CA ASP A 66 -1.89 -21.71 1.36
C ASP A 66 -2.54 -20.85 2.46
N LYS A 67 -1.83 -20.58 3.56
CA LYS A 67 -2.35 -19.86 4.73
C LYS A 67 -1.38 -18.84 5.31
N GLN A 68 -0.30 -18.55 4.62
CA GLN A 68 0.71 -17.60 5.08
C GLN A 68 1.38 -16.87 3.94
N ILE A 69 1.98 -15.73 4.29
CA ILE A 69 2.84 -14.96 3.39
C ILE A 69 4.19 -14.81 4.07
N SER A 70 5.25 -15.06 3.31
CA SER A 70 6.63 -14.86 3.74
C SER A 70 7.25 -13.73 2.94
N ILE A 71 7.89 -12.79 3.61
CA ILE A 71 8.61 -11.67 3.00
C ILE A 71 10.07 -11.78 3.41
N THR A 72 10.97 -11.77 2.45
CA THR A 72 12.41 -11.68 2.67
C THR A 72 12.93 -10.40 2.02
N CYS A 73 13.75 -9.66 2.74
CA CYS A 73 14.37 -8.42 2.28
C CYS A 73 15.89 -8.51 2.45
N THR A 74 16.62 -8.20 1.40
CA THR A 74 18.08 -8.05 1.46
C THR A 74 18.41 -6.68 0.90
N LEU A 75 18.89 -5.78 1.74
CA LEU A 75 19.40 -4.46 1.33
C LEU A 75 20.94 -4.52 1.21
N GLU A 76 21.48 -3.63 0.40
CA GLU A 76 22.94 -3.51 0.22
C GLU A 76 23.65 -3.32 1.57
N ASN A 77 24.66 -4.14 1.82
CA ASN A 77 25.47 -4.14 3.05
C ASN A 77 24.72 -4.41 4.36
N GLN A 78 23.52 -4.98 4.30
CA GLN A 78 22.75 -5.37 5.47
C GLN A 78 22.53 -6.89 5.53
N LYS A 79 22.22 -7.39 6.74
CA LYS A 79 21.81 -8.78 6.89
C LYS A 79 20.39 -8.94 6.33
N PRO A 80 20.09 -10.08 5.70
CA PRO A 80 18.73 -10.38 5.31
C PRO A 80 17.78 -10.28 6.49
N ALA A 81 16.64 -9.62 6.29
CA ALA A 81 15.54 -9.58 7.22
C ALA A 81 14.36 -10.37 6.62
N GLU A 82 13.63 -11.08 7.45
CA GLU A 82 12.50 -11.90 7.02
C GLU A 82 11.33 -11.79 8.01
N CYS A 83 10.13 -11.89 7.49
CA CYS A 83 8.94 -12.07 8.30
C CYS A 83 7.97 -13.04 7.63
N THR A 84 7.28 -13.83 8.44
CA THR A 84 6.23 -14.75 7.99
C THR A 84 5.02 -14.57 8.88
N PHE A 85 3.83 -14.46 8.27
CA PHE A 85 2.59 -14.25 8.98
C PHE A 85 1.44 -15.02 8.34
N ALA A 86 0.47 -15.43 9.16
CA ALA A 86 -0.71 -16.14 8.72
C ALA A 86 -1.73 -15.19 8.11
N VAL A 87 -2.43 -15.65 7.06
CA VAL A 87 -3.50 -14.91 6.38
C VAL A 87 -4.67 -15.82 6.05
N ASP A 88 -5.85 -15.24 5.96
CA ASP A 88 -7.01 -15.89 5.35
C ASP A 88 -7.29 -15.25 3.99
N PHE A 89 -6.91 -15.93 2.92
CA PHE A 89 -7.11 -15.45 1.55
C PHE A 89 -8.59 -15.29 1.15
N ALA A 90 -9.52 -15.83 1.94
CA ALA A 90 -10.95 -15.59 1.74
C ALA A 90 -11.32 -14.12 2.03
N ASP A 91 -10.65 -13.47 2.99
CA ASP A 91 -10.77 -12.03 3.21
C ASP A 91 -9.63 -11.26 2.53
N ARG A 92 -9.90 -10.84 1.29
CA ARG A 92 -8.92 -10.08 0.49
C ARG A 92 -8.53 -8.74 1.15
N ALA A 93 -9.45 -8.09 1.87
CA ALA A 93 -9.18 -6.79 2.48
C ALA A 93 -8.27 -6.94 3.70
N GLU A 94 -8.53 -7.93 4.54
CA GLU A 94 -7.71 -8.25 5.69
C GLU A 94 -6.32 -8.73 5.26
N THR A 95 -6.24 -9.65 4.27
CA THR A 95 -4.97 -10.11 3.70
C THR A 95 -4.12 -8.97 3.18
N LYS A 96 -4.72 -8.03 2.44
CA LYS A 96 -4.02 -6.84 1.94
C LYS A 96 -3.48 -5.98 3.09
N ASN A 97 -4.29 -5.73 4.10
CA ASN A 97 -3.87 -4.91 5.24
C ASN A 97 -2.73 -5.60 6.02
N ALA A 98 -2.84 -6.90 6.27
CA ALA A 98 -1.80 -7.69 6.92
C ALA A 98 -0.49 -7.68 6.13
N LEU A 99 -0.56 -7.84 4.79
CA LEU A 99 0.61 -7.76 3.93
C LEU A 99 1.29 -6.38 4.02
N LYS A 100 0.52 -5.30 3.90
CA LYS A 100 1.05 -3.95 3.97
C LYS A 100 1.64 -3.62 5.34
N GLU A 101 0.99 -4.06 6.40
CA GLU A 101 1.44 -3.87 7.78
C GLU A 101 2.78 -4.58 8.03
N ASN A 102 2.88 -5.87 7.69
CA ASN A 102 4.11 -6.63 7.89
C ASN A 102 5.26 -6.12 7.00
N LEU A 103 4.97 -5.79 5.74
CA LEU A 103 5.95 -5.18 4.85
C LEU A 103 6.41 -3.82 5.37
N TYR A 104 5.50 -3.01 5.93
CA TYR A 104 5.83 -1.71 6.53
C TYR A 104 6.79 -1.88 7.72
N TYR A 105 6.49 -2.76 8.66
CA TYR A 105 7.36 -3.00 9.81
C TYR A 105 8.73 -3.54 9.41
N LEU A 106 8.79 -4.44 8.42
CA LEU A 106 10.06 -4.92 7.89
C LEU A 106 10.88 -3.77 7.27
N LEU A 107 10.22 -2.90 6.50
CA LEU A 107 10.87 -1.73 5.89
C LEU A 107 11.30 -0.70 6.94
N GLU A 108 10.49 -0.46 7.96
CA GLU A 108 10.84 0.42 9.08
C GLU A 108 12.07 -0.10 9.83
N GLU A 109 12.14 -1.41 10.10
CA GLU A 109 13.28 -2.05 10.75
C GLU A 109 14.57 -1.90 9.93
N VAL A 110 14.53 -2.19 8.62
CA VAL A 110 15.73 -2.20 7.79
C VAL A 110 16.18 -0.79 7.36
N THR A 111 15.26 0.17 7.28
CA THR A 111 15.60 1.55 6.88
C THR A 111 15.77 2.50 8.05
N GLY A 112 15.24 2.17 9.22
CA GLY A 112 15.16 3.08 10.37
C GLY A 112 14.24 4.28 10.14
N GLN A 113 13.37 4.25 9.12
CA GLN A 113 12.47 5.34 8.75
C GLN A 113 11.02 4.94 8.94
N SER A 114 10.20 5.85 9.47
CA SER A 114 8.76 5.70 9.51
C SER A 114 8.09 6.69 8.55
N LEU A 115 7.00 6.25 7.92
CA LEU A 115 6.23 7.12 7.01
C LEU A 115 5.10 7.81 7.78
N PRO A 116 4.93 9.15 7.63
CA PRO A 116 3.88 9.87 8.36
C PRO A 116 2.44 9.39 8.05
N TRP A 117 2.21 8.87 6.85
CA TRP A 117 0.94 8.27 6.45
C TRP A 117 0.88 6.75 6.63
N GLY A 118 1.92 6.14 7.23
CA GLY A 118 2.00 4.70 7.43
C GLY A 118 1.86 3.92 6.13
N THR A 119 0.95 2.97 6.09
CA THR A 119 0.67 2.14 4.92
C THR A 119 -0.25 2.81 3.88
N LEU A 120 -0.72 4.05 4.12
CA LEU A 120 -1.55 4.78 3.17
C LEU A 120 -0.71 5.39 2.05
N THR A 121 -0.75 4.78 0.89
CA THR A 121 -0.04 5.22 -0.32
C THR A 121 -0.95 5.88 -1.36
N GLY A 122 -2.25 6.03 -1.04
CA GLY A 122 -3.24 6.61 -1.95
C GLY A 122 -3.20 8.15 -1.98
N ILE A 123 -3.73 8.71 -3.06
CA ILE A 123 -3.73 10.17 -3.32
C ILE A 123 -4.66 10.94 -2.36
N ARG A 124 -5.68 10.28 -1.81
CA ARG A 124 -6.72 10.94 -0.99
C ARG A 124 -6.94 10.23 0.34
N PRO A 125 -6.01 10.36 1.31
CA PRO A 125 -6.12 9.69 2.61
C PRO A 125 -7.32 10.16 3.43
N THR A 126 -7.82 11.39 3.22
CA THR A 126 -8.99 11.96 3.89
C THR A 126 -10.31 11.28 3.55
N LYS A 127 -10.35 10.44 2.50
CA LYS A 127 -11.56 9.67 2.15
C LYS A 127 -11.98 8.70 3.25
N ILE A 128 -11.02 8.13 3.96
CA ILE A 128 -11.28 7.15 5.02
C ILE A 128 -11.95 7.82 6.23
N PRO A 129 -11.36 8.88 6.85
CA PRO A 129 -12.03 9.59 7.92
C PRO A 129 -13.40 10.12 7.52
N MET A 130 -13.54 10.65 6.30
CA MET A 130 -14.83 11.16 5.82
C MET A 130 -15.90 10.07 5.81
N GLN A 131 -15.58 8.89 5.28
CA GLN A 131 -16.52 7.76 5.27
C GLN A 131 -16.91 7.32 6.69
N LEU A 132 -15.92 7.17 7.59
CA LEU A 132 -16.17 6.73 8.95
C LEU A 132 -17.01 7.74 9.75
N LEU A 133 -16.75 9.05 9.55
CA LEU A 133 -17.55 10.12 10.15
C LEU A 133 -18.99 10.13 9.58
N ASP A 134 -19.17 9.85 8.29
CA ASP A 134 -20.50 9.74 7.66
C ASP A 134 -21.28 8.51 8.15
N GLU A 135 -20.58 7.43 8.52
CA GLU A 135 -21.14 6.26 9.20
C GLU A 135 -21.49 6.53 10.68
N GLY A 136 -21.19 7.72 11.19
CA GLY A 136 -21.53 8.15 12.56
C GLY A 136 -20.49 7.82 13.61
N LYS A 137 -19.28 7.41 13.22
CA LYS A 137 -18.18 7.19 14.16
C LYS A 137 -17.68 8.52 14.73
N SER A 138 -17.26 8.51 15.99
CA SER A 138 -16.59 9.64 16.62
C SER A 138 -15.18 9.83 16.07
N GLU A 139 -14.66 11.06 16.17
CA GLU A 139 -13.27 11.38 15.78
C GLU A 139 -12.25 10.44 16.45
N ARG A 140 -12.48 10.08 17.72
CA ARG A 140 -11.62 9.15 18.44
C ARG A 140 -11.62 7.75 17.83
N GLU A 141 -12.79 7.23 17.46
CA GLU A 141 -12.90 5.92 16.80
C GLU A 141 -12.25 5.94 15.41
N VAL A 142 -12.35 7.08 14.70
CA VAL A 142 -11.68 7.29 13.43
C VAL A 142 -10.16 7.32 13.61
N ALA A 143 -9.67 8.04 14.63
CA ALA A 143 -8.26 8.13 14.94
C ALA A 143 -7.68 6.75 15.31
N ASP A 144 -8.35 6.03 16.22
CA ASP A 144 -7.95 4.68 16.64
C ASP A 144 -7.92 3.71 15.44
N TYR A 145 -8.90 3.79 14.56
CA TYR A 145 -8.95 2.98 13.34
C TYR A 145 -7.79 3.29 12.39
N MET A 146 -7.52 4.57 12.11
CA MET A 146 -6.45 4.96 11.22
C MET A 146 -5.08 4.60 11.78
N LYS A 147 -4.89 4.74 13.07
CA LYS A 147 -3.66 4.38 13.75
C LYS A 147 -3.42 2.88 13.71
N LYS A 148 -4.44 2.08 14.03
CA LYS A 148 -4.34 0.63 14.08
C LYS A 148 -4.25 -0.01 12.70
N THR A 149 -5.05 0.44 11.74
CA THR A 149 -5.16 -0.22 10.43
C THR A 149 -4.11 0.27 9.44
N TYR A 150 -3.75 1.55 9.53
CA TYR A 150 -2.86 2.17 8.53
C TYR A 150 -1.54 2.68 9.10
N LEU A 151 -1.31 2.57 10.40
CA LEU A 151 -0.07 3.01 11.06
C LEU A 151 0.24 4.52 10.81
N ALA A 152 -0.79 5.32 10.56
CA ALA A 152 -0.62 6.74 10.33
C ALA A 152 -0.21 7.46 11.62
N SER A 153 0.61 8.52 11.51
CA SER A 153 1.02 9.33 12.65
C SER A 153 -0.14 10.16 13.19
N ASP A 154 -0.10 10.48 14.48
CA ASP A 154 -1.15 11.28 15.13
C ASP A 154 -1.34 12.63 14.42
N GLU A 155 -0.26 13.31 14.00
CA GLU A 155 -0.33 14.54 13.22
C GLU A 155 -1.13 14.40 11.92
N LYS A 156 -0.92 13.30 11.17
CA LYS A 156 -1.61 13.06 9.90
C LYS A 156 -3.05 12.60 10.10
N ILE A 157 -3.32 11.90 11.20
CA ILE A 157 -4.67 11.53 11.62
C ILE A 157 -5.48 12.79 11.92
N ASP A 158 -4.96 13.66 12.80
CA ASP A 158 -5.63 14.92 13.18
C ASP A 158 -5.88 15.81 11.97
N LEU A 159 -4.87 15.96 11.10
CA LEU A 159 -5.00 16.72 9.86
C LEU A 159 -6.11 16.13 8.95
N SER A 160 -6.15 14.80 8.79
CA SER A 160 -7.12 14.15 7.90
C SER A 160 -8.56 14.25 8.44
N ILE A 161 -8.76 14.15 9.75
CA ILE A 161 -10.06 14.35 10.41
C ILE A 161 -10.51 15.79 10.23
N ALA A 162 -9.66 16.77 10.54
CA ALA A 162 -9.99 18.18 10.38
C ALA A 162 -10.37 18.57 8.95
N ILE A 163 -9.69 17.99 7.94
CA ILE A 163 -10.05 18.18 6.53
C ILE A 163 -11.41 17.53 6.24
N ALA A 164 -11.64 16.30 6.69
CA ALA A 164 -12.88 15.58 6.45
C ALA A 164 -14.10 16.34 7.05
N GLU A 165 -13.97 16.90 8.24
CA GLU A 165 -15.03 17.70 8.86
C GLU A 165 -15.34 18.99 8.09
N ARG A 166 -14.30 19.67 7.61
CA ARG A 166 -14.47 20.86 6.76
C ARG A 166 -15.14 20.49 5.44
N GLU A 167 -14.72 19.41 4.79
CA GLU A 167 -15.36 18.91 3.58
C GLU A 167 -16.84 18.59 3.84
N ARG A 168 -17.18 17.88 4.94
CA ARG A 168 -18.57 17.58 5.31
C ARG A 168 -19.41 18.86 5.47
N THR A 169 -18.87 19.86 6.15
CA THR A 169 -19.55 21.14 6.36
C THR A 169 -19.82 21.87 5.06
N LEU A 170 -18.85 21.89 4.13
CA LEU A 170 -18.99 22.51 2.82
C LEU A 170 -19.97 21.74 1.94
N LEU A 171 -19.85 20.42 1.91
CA LEU A 171 -20.61 19.53 1.04
C LEU A 171 -22.05 19.31 1.56
N SER A 172 -22.32 19.52 2.86
CA SER A 172 -23.68 19.40 3.42
C SER A 172 -24.72 20.32 2.77
N LYS A 173 -24.26 21.39 2.13
CA LYS A 173 -25.09 22.37 1.39
C LYS A 173 -25.38 21.95 -0.06
N LEU A 174 -24.75 20.89 -0.53
CA LEU A 174 -24.88 20.40 -1.91
C LEU A 174 -25.82 19.20 -1.97
N ASP A 175 -26.83 19.30 -2.82
CA ASP A 175 -27.73 18.15 -3.10
C ASP A 175 -27.14 17.32 -4.25
N TYR A 176 -26.34 16.32 -3.91
CA TYR A 176 -25.71 15.42 -4.89
C TYR A 176 -26.71 14.58 -5.69
N LYS A 177 -27.96 14.43 -5.22
CA LYS A 177 -29.00 13.68 -5.95
C LYS A 177 -29.64 14.52 -7.05
N LYS A 178 -29.61 15.83 -6.92
CA LYS A 178 -30.23 16.78 -7.88
C LYS A 178 -29.22 17.68 -8.57
N GLY A 179 -27.98 17.70 -8.10
CA GLY A 179 -26.90 18.51 -8.65
C GLY A 179 -26.03 17.74 -9.64
N TYR A 180 -25.16 18.46 -10.33
CA TYR A 180 -24.11 17.91 -11.17
C TYR A 180 -22.78 18.58 -10.85
N SER A 181 -21.67 17.86 -11.07
CA SER A 181 -20.31 18.41 -10.93
C SER A 181 -19.75 18.69 -12.32
N LEU A 182 -19.25 19.90 -12.51
CA LEU A 182 -18.59 20.31 -13.74
C LEU A 182 -17.09 20.39 -13.51
N TYR A 183 -16.31 19.60 -14.24
CA TYR A 183 -14.86 19.65 -14.24
C TYR A 183 -14.38 20.44 -15.46
N ILE A 184 -13.70 21.56 -15.22
CA ILE A 184 -13.15 22.39 -16.28
C ILE A 184 -11.63 22.22 -16.27
N GLY A 185 -11.09 21.57 -17.30
CA GLY A 185 -9.64 21.50 -17.51
C GLY A 185 -9.15 22.83 -18.08
N ILE A 186 -8.25 23.50 -17.37
CA ILE A 186 -7.57 24.71 -17.87
C ILE A 186 -6.18 24.27 -18.32
N PRO A 187 -5.90 24.23 -19.64
CA PRO A 187 -4.55 23.95 -20.13
C PRO A 187 -3.64 25.14 -19.80
N PHE A 188 -2.45 24.84 -19.29
CA PHE A 188 -1.39 25.81 -19.02
C PHE A 188 -0.42 25.87 -20.18
#